data_72a06ade0f57bf640d424d5ff0ec2cdf
#
_entry.id   72a06ade0f57bf640d424d5ff0ec2cdf
#
_cell.length_a   1.000
_cell.length_b   1.000
_cell.length_c   1.000
_cell.angle_alpha   90.00
_cell.angle_beta   90.00
_cell.angle_gamma   90.00
#
_symmetry.space_group_name_H-M   'P 1'
#
loop_
_entity.id
_entity.type
_entity.pdbx_description
1 polymer ?
#
loop_
_entity_poly.entity_id
_entity_poly.type
_entity_poly.pdbx_seq_one_letter_code
_entity_poly.pdbx_strand_id
1 'polypeptide(L)'
;MRKALTLALSALFAIAAFAAPTGWKILKEIKVGGEGGWDYLTMDSEARRLYVSHATHVVVVDPDAGKVVGDIPDTPGVHGIALATALNRGFVTNGRGNNVTVFDLKTLKTISQVPTGDNPDSVRFEPQSGRVFTFNGRSNNSTAIDAKSGMVVATIPMGGKPEFSVADDKGHVYVNIEDTSEIVEIDAAKAAVTKRYSLKPCDGPSGLAIDVKKRRLFSVCGNRVMAISDPDAGKVIASPAIGAGSDGAAFDPSTGYAISSNGDGTLTVIQEMGGKYDVVENVATARGARTITLDEKTHNVYLPVADSLPAQPGQRRGSFAPDSFKVLVVGK
;
A
#
# COMPACT_ATOMS: atom_id res chain seq x y z
N MET A 1 -65.72 -25.84 -30.41
CA MET A 1 -64.71 -24.84 -30.85
C MET A 1 -63.79 -24.56 -29.67
N ARG A 2 -62.59 -25.15 -29.63
CA ARG A 2 -61.57 -24.96 -28.56
C ARG A 2 -60.57 -23.91 -29.06
N LYS A 3 -60.49 -22.78 -28.39
CA LYS A 3 -59.50 -21.75 -28.65
C LYS A 3 -58.20 -22.16 -27.94
N ALA A 4 -57.15 -22.38 -28.69
CA ALA A 4 -55.78 -22.58 -28.15
C ALA A 4 -55.16 -21.21 -27.83
N LEU A 5 -54.72 -21.03 -26.60
CA LEU A 5 -54.02 -19.83 -26.13
C LEU A 5 -52.54 -20.12 -26.22
N THR A 6 -51.86 -19.46 -27.13
CA THR A 6 -50.37 -19.59 -27.33
C THR A 6 -49.70 -18.58 -26.40
N LEU A 7 -49.01 -19.07 -25.34
CA LEU A 7 -48.18 -18.24 -24.47
C LEU A 7 -46.81 -18.06 -25.16
N ALA A 8 -46.48 -16.84 -25.55
CA ALA A 8 -45.15 -16.47 -26.01
C ALA A 8 -44.25 -16.18 -24.79
N LEU A 9 -43.26 -17.03 -24.59
CA LEU A 9 -42.24 -16.87 -23.53
C LEU A 9 -41.11 -15.99 -24.10
N SER A 10 -41.07 -14.73 -23.71
CA SER A 10 -40.01 -13.79 -24.07
C SER A 10 -38.80 -14.04 -23.14
N ALA A 11 -37.76 -14.71 -23.60
CA ALA A 11 -36.52 -14.84 -22.90
C ALA A 11 -35.72 -13.51 -22.97
N LEU A 12 -35.65 -12.77 -21.86
CA LEU A 12 -34.70 -11.67 -21.74
C LEU A 12 -33.29 -12.25 -21.59
N PHE A 13 -32.50 -12.12 -22.63
CA PHE A 13 -31.06 -12.30 -22.53
C PHE A 13 -30.47 -11.06 -21.86
N ALA A 14 -30.03 -11.19 -20.61
CA ALA A 14 -29.18 -10.20 -19.98
C ALA A 14 -27.79 -10.29 -20.63
N ILE A 15 -27.46 -9.34 -21.48
CA ILE A 15 -26.11 -9.17 -22.01
C ILE A 15 -25.27 -8.65 -20.84
N ALA A 16 -24.39 -9.50 -20.29
CA ALA A 16 -23.36 -9.05 -19.37
C ALA A 16 -22.43 -8.12 -20.17
N ALA A 17 -22.51 -6.82 -19.90
CA ALA A 17 -21.56 -5.85 -20.45
C ALA A 17 -20.21 -6.11 -19.77
N PHE A 18 -19.31 -6.80 -20.45
CA PHE A 18 -17.91 -6.84 -20.05
C PHE A 18 -17.34 -5.43 -20.21
N ALA A 19 -16.82 -4.86 -19.14
CA ALA A 19 -16.06 -3.62 -19.24
C ALA A 19 -14.90 -3.83 -20.23
N ALA A 20 -14.68 -2.85 -21.12
CA ALA A 20 -13.52 -2.91 -22.02
C ALA A 20 -12.24 -2.92 -21.17
N PRO A 21 -11.19 -3.66 -21.57
CA PRO A 21 -9.93 -3.68 -20.86
C PRO A 21 -9.43 -2.26 -20.61
N THR A 22 -8.90 -1.98 -19.42
CA THR A 22 -8.42 -0.64 -19.06
C THR A 22 -7.21 -0.22 -19.88
N GLY A 23 -6.54 -1.19 -20.52
CA GLY A 23 -5.34 -1.01 -21.32
C GLY A 23 -4.06 -1.00 -20.50
N TRP A 24 -4.12 -1.38 -19.24
CA TRP A 24 -2.96 -1.45 -18.36
C TRP A 24 -2.00 -2.57 -18.78
N LYS A 25 -0.70 -2.26 -18.76
CA LYS A 25 0.39 -3.19 -19.07
C LYS A 25 1.68 -2.75 -18.41
N ILE A 26 2.68 -3.62 -18.38
CA ILE A 26 4.05 -3.24 -18.03
C ILE A 26 4.58 -2.34 -19.14
N LEU A 27 4.88 -1.09 -18.82
CA LEU A 27 5.41 -0.09 -19.75
C LEU A 27 6.93 -0.17 -19.86
N LYS A 28 7.60 -0.35 -18.70
CA LYS A 28 9.06 -0.53 -18.61
C LYS A 28 9.45 -1.19 -17.30
N GLU A 29 10.69 -1.67 -17.24
CA GLU A 29 11.37 -2.12 -16.04
C GLU A 29 12.53 -1.16 -15.72
N ILE A 30 12.66 -0.77 -14.45
CA ILE A 30 13.77 0.04 -13.97
C ILE A 30 14.69 -0.87 -13.18
N LYS A 31 15.89 -1.15 -13.72
CA LYS A 31 16.87 -1.98 -13.04
C LYS A 31 17.44 -1.23 -11.86
N VAL A 32 17.40 -1.86 -10.68
CA VAL A 32 17.99 -1.36 -9.43
C VAL A 32 19.25 -2.15 -9.09
N GLY A 33 19.17 -3.48 -9.19
CA GLY A 33 20.27 -4.39 -8.84
C GLY A 33 20.43 -4.56 -7.32
N GLY A 34 21.53 -5.16 -6.91
CA GLY A 34 21.81 -5.45 -5.51
C GLY A 34 21.17 -6.74 -5.01
N GLU A 35 21.39 -7.05 -3.73
CA GLU A 35 20.91 -8.27 -3.08
C GLU A 35 20.00 -7.96 -1.89
N GLY A 36 19.11 -8.88 -1.59
CA GLY A 36 18.22 -8.82 -0.43
C GLY A 36 16.75 -8.65 -0.80
N GLY A 37 15.91 -8.52 0.23
CA GLY A 37 14.48 -8.34 0.08
C GLY A 37 14.09 -6.88 -0.05
N TRP A 38 12.84 -6.68 -0.34
CA TRP A 38 12.20 -5.35 -0.42
C TRP A 38 10.86 -5.40 0.31
N ASP A 39 10.29 -4.21 0.52
CA ASP A 39 8.95 -4.04 1.06
C ASP A 39 8.25 -2.86 0.39
N TYR A 40 7.93 -1.81 1.12
CA TYR A 40 7.18 -0.67 0.57
C TYR A 40 8.06 0.24 -0.30
N LEU A 41 7.37 1.01 -1.11
CA LEU A 41 7.95 2.10 -1.90
C LEU A 41 7.03 3.31 -1.84
N THR A 42 7.61 4.51 -2.03
CA THR A 42 6.87 5.76 -1.95
C THR A 42 7.28 6.69 -3.09
N MET A 43 6.29 7.17 -3.83
CA MET A 43 6.48 8.12 -4.92
C MET A 43 6.32 9.56 -4.44
N ASP A 44 7.33 10.38 -4.69
CA ASP A 44 7.20 11.84 -4.69
C ASP A 44 6.95 12.29 -6.13
N SER A 45 5.68 12.45 -6.49
CA SER A 45 5.27 12.81 -7.85
C SER A 45 5.75 14.21 -8.25
N GLU A 46 5.88 15.15 -7.29
CA GLU A 46 6.33 16.50 -7.57
C GLU A 46 7.84 16.59 -7.78
N ALA A 47 8.63 15.98 -6.90
CA ALA A 47 10.09 15.96 -7.02
C ALA A 47 10.60 14.92 -8.03
N ARG A 48 9.72 14.09 -8.60
CA ARG A 48 10.05 12.98 -9.50
C ARG A 48 11.08 12.04 -8.88
N ARG A 49 10.81 11.59 -7.64
CA ARG A 49 11.65 10.65 -6.90
C ARG A 49 10.82 9.48 -6.39
N LEU A 50 11.26 8.28 -6.70
CA LEU A 50 10.72 7.04 -6.18
C LEU A 50 11.68 6.50 -5.12
N TYR A 51 11.22 6.39 -3.89
CA TYR A 51 11.96 5.81 -2.77
C TYR A 51 11.57 4.35 -2.62
N VAL A 52 12.54 3.44 -2.67
CA VAL A 52 12.31 1.99 -2.68
C VAL A 52 13.08 1.36 -1.53
N SER A 53 12.39 0.68 -0.62
CA SER A 53 13.04 -0.09 0.44
C SER A 53 13.80 -1.26 -0.15
N HIS A 54 15.09 -1.46 0.26
CA HIS A 54 15.91 -2.56 -0.21
C HIS A 54 16.87 -3.04 0.89
N ALA A 55 16.52 -4.16 1.50
CA ALA A 55 17.32 -4.84 2.52
C ALA A 55 17.74 -3.96 3.72
N THR A 56 18.78 -3.14 3.56
CA THR A 56 19.41 -2.34 4.61
C THR A 56 19.51 -0.86 4.26
N HIS A 57 18.93 -0.44 3.15
CA HIS A 57 18.97 0.93 2.66
C HIS A 57 17.71 1.27 1.85
N VAL A 58 17.51 2.55 1.56
CA VAL A 58 16.48 3.02 0.63
C VAL A 58 17.16 3.48 -0.65
N VAL A 59 16.81 2.86 -1.77
CA VAL A 59 17.26 3.30 -3.09
C VAL A 59 16.34 4.41 -3.58
N VAL A 60 16.92 5.50 -4.11
CA VAL A 60 16.16 6.60 -4.72
C VAL A 60 16.32 6.53 -6.23
N VAL A 61 15.18 6.46 -6.92
CA VAL A 61 15.10 6.29 -8.37
C VAL A 61 14.48 7.53 -9.00
N ASP A 62 15.03 7.99 -10.11
CA ASP A 62 14.36 8.90 -11.04
C ASP A 62 13.45 8.06 -11.95
N PRO A 63 12.11 8.14 -11.80
CA PRO A 63 11.18 7.30 -12.54
C PRO A 63 11.12 7.63 -14.03
N ASP A 64 11.43 8.86 -14.42
CA ASP A 64 11.38 9.33 -15.80
C ASP A 64 12.64 8.87 -16.57
N ALA A 65 13.82 9.12 -15.99
CA ALA A 65 15.08 8.64 -16.53
C ALA A 65 15.26 7.11 -16.37
N GLY A 66 14.52 6.48 -15.47
CA GLY A 66 14.59 5.04 -15.21
C GLY A 66 15.93 4.60 -14.62
N LYS A 67 16.49 5.38 -13.69
CA LYS A 67 17.80 5.12 -13.10
C LYS A 67 17.86 5.45 -11.61
N VAL A 68 18.76 4.79 -10.89
CA VAL A 68 19.11 5.13 -9.52
C VAL A 68 19.82 6.48 -9.48
N VAL A 69 19.38 7.37 -8.58
CA VAL A 69 19.91 8.74 -8.42
C VAL A 69 20.37 9.04 -6.99
N GLY A 70 20.14 8.12 -6.05
CA GLY A 70 20.57 8.30 -4.67
C GLY A 70 20.35 7.08 -3.82
N ASP A 71 20.84 7.17 -2.60
CA ASP A 71 20.79 6.13 -1.59
C ASP A 71 20.66 6.74 -0.19
N ILE A 72 19.91 6.10 0.69
CA ILE A 72 19.80 6.42 2.11
C ILE A 72 20.28 5.18 2.86
N PRO A 73 21.56 5.15 3.29
CA PRO A 73 22.16 3.99 3.92
C PRO A 73 21.71 3.81 5.38
N ASP A 74 22.15 2.72 5.99
CA ASP A 74 22.03 2.44 7.42
C ASP A 74 20.57 2.38 7.92
N THR A 75 19.69 1.73 7.13
CA THR A 75 18.30 1.48 7.47
C THR A 75 18.01 -0.04 7.61
N PRO A 76 18.52 -0.70 8.69
CA PRO A 76 18.51 -2.16 8.82
C PRO A 76 17.10 -2.73 8.94
N GLY A 77 16.74 -3.59 7.98
CA GLY A 77 15.38 -4.13 7.89
C GLY A 77 14.37 -3.06 7.56
N VAL A 78 14.69 -2.24 6.55
CA VAL A 78 13.84 -1.16 6.07
C VAL A 78 12.49 -1.69 5.58
N HIS A 79 11.42 -0.98 5.93
CA HIS A 79 10.06 -1.26 5.49
C HIS A 79 9.42 -0.02 4.84
N GLY A 80 8.82 0.86 5.64
CA GLY A 80 8.05 2.01 5.17
C GLY A 80 8.87 3.29 4.97
N ILE A 81 8.42 4.13 4.05
CA ILE A 81 8.95 5.47 3.80
C ILE A 81 7.80 6.47 3.80
N ALA A 82 7.89 7.54 4.60
CA ALA A 82 6.95 8.66 4.59
C ALA A 82 7.67 9.97 4.28
N LEU A 83 6.99 10.86 3.56
CA LEU A 83 7.55 12.13 3.12
C LEU A 83 6.77 13.29 3.74
N ALA A 84 7.44 14.17 4.46
CA ALA A 84 6.94 15.46 4.93
C ALA A 84 7.58 16.57 4.07
N THR A 85 7.15 16.69 2.83
CA THR A 85 7.79 17.51 1.78
C THR A 85 7.88 18.97 2.16
N ALA A 86 6.84 19.53 2.80
CA ALA A 86 6.84 20.91 3.31
C ALA A 86 7.92 21.17 4.38
N LEU A 87 8.38 20.12 5.08
CA LEU A 87 9.46 20.19 6.07
C LEU A 87 10.82 19.79 5.47
N ASN A 88 10.89 19.43 4.21
CA ASN A 88 12.06 18.85 3.56
C ASN A 88 12.61 17.61 4.33
N ARG A 89 11.72 16.77 4.88
CA ARG A 89 12.06 15.60 5.66
C ARG A 89 11.40 14.33 5.15
N GLY A 90 12.16 13.24 5.16
CA GLY A 90 11.66 11.90 5.00
C GLY A 90 11.89 11.05 6.25
N PHE A 91 11.11 10.00 6.40
CA PHE A 91 11.10 9.09 7.54
C PHE A 91 11.10 7.66 7.04
N VAL A 92 12.04 6.85 7.52
CA VAL A 92 12.21 5.45 7.12
C VAL A 92 12.12 4.57 8.36
N THR A 93 11.24 3.58 8.34
CA THR A 93 11.16 2.59 9.42
C THR A 93 12.23 1.52 9.28
N ASN A 94 12.93 1.24 10.38
CA ASN A 94 13.98 0.26 10.49
C ASN A 94 13.54 -0.87 11.41
N GLY A 95 12.88 -1.90 10.86
CA GLY A 95 12.26 -2.96 11.65
C GLY A 95 13.25 -3.73 12.53
N ARG A 96 14.50 -3.92 12.08
CA ARG A 96 15.56 -4.55 12.88
C ARG A 96 16.22 -3.58 13.85
N GLY A 97 16.13 -2.27 13.59
CA GLY A 97 16.70 -1.21 14.42
C GLY A 97 15.77 -0.73 15.52
N ASN A 98 14.47 -1.05 15.47
CA ASN A 98 13.42 -0.51 16.34
C ASN A 98 13.47 1.02 16.42
N ASN A 99 13.65 1.66 15.26
CA ASN A 99 13.74 3.11 15.14
C ASN A 99 13.26 3.60 13.77
N VAL A 100 13.15 4.92 13.64
CA VAL A 100 12.95 5.64 12.39
C VAL A 100 14.18 6.44 12.06
N THR A 101 14.71 6.31 10.86
CA THR A 101 15.70 7.23 10.29
C THR A 101 14.99 8.44 9.73
N VAL A 102 15.31 9.64 10.23
CA VAL A 102 14.89 10.92 9.67
C VAL A 102 15.97 11.40 8.70
N PHE A 103 15.61 11.77 7.47
CA PHE A 103 16.55 12.21 6.46
C PHE A 103 16.10 13.50 5.76
N ASP A 104 17.04 14.22 5.18
CA ASP A 104 16.78 15.42 4.37
C ASP A 104 16.44 15.02 2.93
N LEU A 105 15.29 15.46 2.41
CA LEU A 105 14.80 15.08 1.09
C LEU A 105 15.67 15.59 -0.06
N LYS A 106 16.39 16.71 0.11
CA LYS A 106 17.22 17.28 -0.95
C LYS A 106 18.59 16.59 -1.03
N THR A 107 19.19 16.35 0.13
CA THR A 107 20.55 15.81 0.21
C THR A 107 20.61 14.32 0.43
N LEU A 108 19.49 13.67 0.79
CA LEU A 108 19.34 12.27 1.19
C LEU A 108 20.17 11.86 2.41
N LYS A 109 20.71 12.85 3.15
CA LYS A 109 21.51 12.58 4.34
C LYS A 109 20.65 12.34 5.56
N THR A 110 21.05 11.39 6.38
CA THR A 110 20.44 11.15 7.70
C THR A 110 20.60 12.38 8.59
N ILE A 111 19.50 12.82 9.20
CA ILE A 111 19.44 13.90 10.18
C ILE A 111 19.54 13.33 11.60
N SER A 112 18.72 12.29 11.88
CA SER A 112 18.65 11.64 13.19
C SER A 112 18.01 10.26 13.08
N GLN A 113 18.09 9.52 14.19
CA GLN A 113 17.31 8.30 14.41
C GLN A 113 16.44 8.48 15.64
N VAL A 114 15.18 8.07 15.57
CA VAL A 114 14.17 8.23 16.62
C VAL A 114 13.73 6.84 17.08
N PRO A 115 13.87 6.48 18.37
CA PRO A 115 13.39 5.20 18.89
C PRO A 115 11.88 5.03 18.71
N THR A 116 11.45 3.79 18.44
CA THR A 116 10.03 3.40 18.29
C THR A 116 9.72 2.18 19.16
N GLY A 117 8.53 1.63 19.03
CA GLY A 117 8.26 0.25 19.46
C GLY A 117 8.97 -0.78 18.58
N ASP A 118 8.78 -2.07 18.90
CA ASP A 118 9.47 -3.17 18.24
C ASP A 118 8.94 -3.45 16.84
N ASN A 119 9.87 -3.59 15.88
CA ASN A 119 9.60 -3.88 14.48
C ASN A 119 8.65 -2.84 13.86
N PRO A 120 9.06 -1.56 13.78
CA PRO A 120 8.30 -0.57 13.04
C PRO A 120 8.25 -1.00 11.56
N ASP A 121 7.04 -1.13 11.06
CA ASP A 121 6.71 -1.57 9.71
C ASP A 121 6.28 -0.37 8.87
N SER A 122 4.99 -0.12 8.74
CA SER A 122 4.54 1.05 8.01
C SER A 122 4.75 2.36 8.78
N VAL A 123 4.79 3.46 8.03
CA VAL A 123 4.93 4.81 8.54
C VAL A 123 4.06 5.76 7.75
N ARG A 124 3.42 6.72 8.44
CA ARG A 124 2.55 7.70 7.80
C ARG A 124 2.80 9.10 8.37
N PHE A 125 2.98 10.08 7.50
CA PHE A 125 2.92 11.49 7.85
C PHE A 125 1.48 11.98 7.72
N GLU A 126 0.99 12.69 8.75
CA GLU A 126 -0.31 13.35 8.73
C GLU A 126 -0.08 14.88 8.81
N PRO A 127 -0.38 15.61 7.71
CA PRO A 127 0.07 17.00 7.55
C PRO A 127 -0.64 18.00 8.46
N GLN A 128 -1.92 17.79 8.81
CA GLN A 128 -2.66 18.74 9.65
C GLN A 128 -2.14 18.77 11.10
N SER A 129 -1.78 17.61 11.65
CA SER A 129 -1.18 17.51 12.97
C SER A 129 0.33 17.76 12.97
N GLY A 130 0.98 17.66 11.80
CA GLY A 130 2.43 17.72 11.67
C GLY A 130 3.15 16.52 12.30
N ARG A 131 2.47 15.37 12.41
CA ARG A 131 3.00 14.17 13.06
C ARG A 131 3.27 13.04 12.09
N VAL A 132 4.26 12.24 12.44
CA VAL A 132 4.56 10.95 11.81
C VAL A 132 4.17 9.84 12.77
N PHE A 133 3.50 8.83 12.26
CA PHE A 133 3.08 7.64 13.01
C PHE A 133 3.81 6.43 12.44
N THR A 134 4.51 5.68 13.29
CA THR A 134 5.03 4.36 12.95
C THR A 134 4.09 3.30 13.48
N PHE A 135 4.00 2.18 12.79
CA PHE A 135 3.16 1.06 13.17
C PHE A 135 4.06 -0.13 13.49
N ASN A 136 4.15 -0.47 14.78
CA ASN A 136 5.16 -1.36 15.33
C ASN A 136 4.56 -2.75 15.52
N GLY A 137 4.79 -3.63 14.53
CA GLY A 137 4.09 -4.91 14.39
C GLY A 137 4.33 -5.91 15.53
N ARG A 138 5.49 -5.87 16.21
CA ARG A 138 5.77 -6.79 17.34
C ARG A 138 5.29 -6.26 18.67
N SER A 139 5.30 -4.97 18.89
CA SER A 139 4.83 -4.36 20.14
C SER A 139 3.36 -3.96 20.11
N ASN A 140 2.64 -4.20 18.99
CA ASN A 140 1.22 -3.93 18.84
C ASN A 140 0.84 -2.48 19.21
N ASN A 141 1.68 -1.53 18.82
CA ASN A 141 1.48 -0.12 19.11
C ASN A 141 1.91 0.77 17.94
N SER A 142 1.59 2.06 18.04
CA SER A 142 2.09 3.11 17.15
C SER A 142 2.92 4.09 17.97
N THR A 143 4.02 4.58 17.37
CA THR A 143 4.80 5.69 17.95
C THR A 143 4.47 6.94 17.15
N ALA A 144 3.92 7.96 17.83
CA ALA A 144 3.68 9.27 17.25
C ALA A 144 4.89 10.17 17.48
N ILE A 145 5.40 10.79 16.40
CA ILE A 145 6.60 11.62 16.38
C ILE A 145 6.22 12.99 15.82
N ASP A 146 6.63 14.06 16.46
CA ASP A 146 6.55 15.41 15.89
C ASP A 146 7.52 15.52 14.70
N ALA A 147 7.02 15.74 13.49
CA ALA A 147 7.81 15.69 12.28
C ALA A 147 8.88 16.79 12.21
N LYS A 148 8.66 17.91 12.87
CA LYS A 148 9.59 19.05 12.86
C LYS A 148 10.73 18.89 13.86
N SER A 149 10.45 18.46 15.08
CA SER A 149 11.46 18.29 16.13
C SER A 149 12.12 16.91 16.12
N GLY A 150 11.43 15.88 15.61
CA GLY A 150 11.81 14.48 15.74
C GLY A 150 11.57 13.90 17.13
N MET A 151 10.80 14.58 17.98
CA MET A 151 10.50 14.10 19.33
C MET A 151 9.32 13.12 19.31
N VAL A 152 9.45 12.02 20.06
CA VAL A 152 8.33 11.14 20.35
C VAL A 152 7.33 11.88 21.24
N VAL A 153 6.07 11.95 20.80
CA VAL A 153 5.00 12.65 21.53
C VAL A 153 4.04 11.69 22.21
N ALA A 154 3.91 10.46 21.71
CA ALA A 154 3.06 9.44 22.31
C ALA A 154 3.42 8.03 21.81
N THR A 155 3.07 7.02 22.62
CA THR A 155 2.95 5.62 22.23
C THR A 155 1.48 5.22 22.35
N ILE A 156 0.89 4.73 21.26
CA ILE A 156 -0.55 4.46 21.14
C ILE A 156 -0.76 2.94 21.06
N PRO A 157 -1.39 2.30 22.05
CA PRO A 157 -1.77 0.89 21.95
C PRO A 157 -2.75 0.67 20.78
N MET A 158 -2.45 -0.29 19.89
CA MET A 158 -3.28 -0.59 18.73
C MET A 158 -4.25 -1.75 18.96
N GLY A 159 -4.06 -2.53 20.04
CA GLY A 159 -4.93 -3.66 20.40
C GLY A 159 -4.86 -4.84 19.45
N GLY A 160 -3.81 -4.94 18.65
CA GLY A 160 -3.49 -5.99 17.69
C GLY A 160 -2.30 -5.57 16.84
N LYS A 161 -1.90 -6.42 15.89
CA LYS A 161 -0.76 -6.19 15.01
C LYS A 161 -1.10 -5.15 13.93
N PRO A 162 -0.57 -3.90 14.03
CA PRO A 162 -0.79 -2.91 12.99
C PRO A 162 0.04 -3.25 11.74
N GLU A 163 -0.57 -3.07 10.58
CA GLU A 163 0.04 -3.22 9.27
C GLU A 163 0.07 -1.87 8.54
N PHE A 164 -0.48 -1.78 7.32
CA PHE A 164 -0.43 -0.57 6.53
C PHE A 164 -1.41 0.51 7.01
N SER A 165 -1.07 1.76 6.71
CA SER A 165 -1.83 2.93 7.14
C SER A 165 -2.00 3.97 6.04
N VAL A 166 -3.07 4.75 6.13
CA VAL A 166 -3.34 5.92 5.29
C VAL A 166 -3.80 7.09 6.14
N ALA A 167 -3.55 8.32 5.68
CA ALA A 167 -4.08 9.54 6.28
C ALA A 167 -5.15 10.16 5.37
N ASP A 168 -6.12 10.85 5.94
CA ASP A 168 -7.12 11.60 5.17
C ASP A 168 -6.73 13.08 4.98
N ASP A 169 -5.54 13.47 5.46
CA ASP A 169 -5.02 14.83 5.46
C ASP A 169 -5.94 15.85 6.17
N LYS A 170 -6.83 15.35 7.03
CA LYS A 170 -7.81 16.10 7.82
C LYS A 170 -7.75 15.77 9.30
N GLY A 171 -6.63 15.19 9.73
CA GLY A 171 -6.38 14.86 11.12
C GLY A 171 -6.68 13.43 11.52
N HIS A 172 -6.95 12.52 10.58
CA HIS A 172 -7.19 11.11 10.88
C HIS A 172 -6.17 10.22 10.17
N VAL A 173 -5.75 9.18 10.87
CA VAL A 173 -4.95 8.07 10.32
C VAL A 173 -5.72 6.78 10.51
N TYR A 174 -5.89 6.01 9.42
CA TYR A 174 -6.54 4.71 9.41
C TYR A 174 -5.51 3.62 9.27
N VAL A 175 -5.67 2.54 10.01
CA VAL A 175 -4.68 1.45 10.13
C VAL A 175 -5.37 0.10 10.04
N ASN A 176 -4.88 -0.78 9.17
CA ASN A 176 -5.24 -2.19 9.17
C ASN A 176 -4.63 -2.87 10.40
N ILE A 177 -5.44 -3.67 11.12
CA ILE A 177 -4.98 -4.56 12.18
C ILE A 177 -5.11 -5.99 11.67
N GLU A 178 -3.95 -6.60 11.37
CA GLU A 178 -3.87 -7.85 10.63
C GLU A 178 -4.53 -9.02 11.37
N ASP A 179 -4.14 -9.23 12.61
CA ASP A 179 -4.52 -10.38 13.43
C ASP A 179 -5.99 -10.35 13.91
N THR A 180 -6.60 -9.15 13.99
CA THR A 180 -8.01 -8.99 14.39
C THR A 180 -8.94 -8.70 13.21
N SER A 181 -8.40 -8.48 12.01
CA SER A 181 -9.16 -8.11 10.80
C SER A 181 -10.05 -6.89 11.02
N GLU A 182 -9.44 -5.80 11.49
CA GLU A 182 -10.12 -4.54 11.82
C GLU A 182 -9.44 -3.34 11.18
N ILE A 183 -10.17 -2.22 11.07
CA ILE A 183 -9.61 -0.88 10.94
C ILE A 183 -9.62 -0.21 12.31
N VAL A 184 -8.52 0.49 12.60
CA VAL A 184 -8.40 1.44 13.70
C VAL A 184 -8.25 2.84 13.12
N GLU A 185 -9.02 3.79 13.66
CA GLU A 185 -8.90 5.22 13.37
C GLU A 185 -8.19 5.91 14.53
N ILE A 186 -7.20 6.73 14.20
CA ILE A 186 -6.43 7.56 15.13
C ILE A 186 -6.78 9.04 14.87
N ASP A 187 -7.17 9.76 15.91
CA ASP A 187 -7.12 11.23 15.91
C ASP A 187 -5.66 11.66 16.02
N ALA A 188 -5.12 12.20 14.96
CA ALA A 188 -3.70 12.52 14.86
C ALA A 188 -3.28 13.64 15.81
N ALA A 189 -4.15 14.63 16.09
CA ALA A 189 -3.86 15.71 17.02
C ALA A 189 -3.85 15.25 18.48
N LYS A 190 -4.72 14.29 18.84
CA LYS A 190 -4.75 13.71 20.20
C LYS A 190 -3.75 12.58 20.36
N ALA A 191 -3.23 12.02 19.26
CA ALA A 191 -2.44 10.78 19.23
C ALA A 191 -3.16 9.64 20.00
N ALA A 192 -4.41 9.39 19.65
CA ALA A 192 -5.26 8.42 20.33
C ALA A 192 -6.20 7.72 19.36
N VAL A 193 -6.47 6.45 19.62
CA VAL A 193 -7.50 5.68 18.92
C VAL A 193 -8.88 6.25 19.24
N THR A 194 -9.66 6.54 18.22
CA THR A 194 -11.02 7.08 18.36
C THR A 194 -12.10 6.12 17.92
N LYS A 195 -11.77 5.19 17.00
CA LYS A 195 -12.74 4.25 16.46
C LYS A 195 -12.04 2.94 16.06
N ARG A 196 -12.81 1.85 16.13
CA ARG A 196 -12.43 0.52 15.66
C ARG A 196 -13.64 -0.17 15.07
N TYR A 197 -13.47 -0.87 13.94
CA TYR A 197 -14.55 -1.66 13.34
C TYR A 197 -14.00 -2.84 12.52
N SER A 198 -14.82 -3.89 12.42
CA SER A 198 -14.48 -5.12 11.72
C SER A 198 -14.47 -4.95 10.21
N LEU A 199 -13.51 -5.57 9.56
CA LEU A 199 -13.40 -5.67 8.10
C LEU A 199 -14.01 -6.96 7.52
N LYS A 200 -14.67 -7.79 8.31
CA LYS A 200 -15.26 -9.04 7.78
C LYS A 200 -16.12 -8.76 6.54
N PRO A 201 -15.97 -9.60 5.46
CA PRO A 201 -15.35 -10.92 5.41
C PRO A 201 -13.83 -10.93 5.13
N CYS A 202 -13.12 -9.81 5.17
CA CYS A 202 -11.68 -9.73 5.09
C CYS A 202 -11.02 -10.55 6.21
N ASP A 203 -9.95 -11.27 5.88
CA ASP A 203 -9.09 -11.98 6.81
C ASP A 203 -7.64 -11.59 6.53
N GLY A 204 -6.92 -11.15 7.58
CA GLY A 204 -5.54 -10.68 7.47
C GLY A 204 -5.39 -9.47 6.52
N PRO A 205 -5.95 -8.28 6.83
CA PRO A 205 -5.75 -7.09 6.03
C PRO A 205 -4.29 -6.61 6.12
N SER A 206 -3.68 -6.35 4.96
CA SER A 206 -2.31 -5.82 4.86
C SER A 206 -2.31 -4.42 4.22
N GLY A 207 -2.12 -4.28 2.91
CA GLY A 207 -2.12 -2.98 2.24
C GLY A 207 -3.45 -2.23 2.36
N LEU A 208 -3.36 -0.90 2.39
CA LEU A 208 -4.51 0.00 2.56
C LEU A 208 -4.38 1.21 1.64
N ALA A 209 -5.48 1.60 0.98
CA ALA A 209 -5.59 2.84 0.22
C ALA A 209 -6.86 3.62 0.64
N ILE A 210 -6.91 4.90 0.29
CA ILE A 210 -8.03 5.78 0.63
C ILE A 210 -8.50 6.62 -0.56
N ASP A 211 -9.81 6.69 -0.76
CA ASP A 211 -10.48 7.77 -1.49
C ASP A 211 -10.91 8.83 -0.47
N VAL A 212 -10.12 9.89 -0.35
CA VAL A 212 -10.38 10.99 0.60
C VAL A 212 -11.67 11.73 0.24
N LYS A 213 -12.02 11.83 -1.04
CA LYS A 213 -13.19 12.57 -1.51
C LYS A 213 -14.49 11.85 -1.17
N LYS A 214 -14.56 10.53 -1.45
CA LYS A 214 -15.74 9.71 -1.17
C LYS A 214 -15.72 9.09 0.23
N ARG A 215 -14.61 9.24 0.95
CA ARG A 215 -14.35 8.59 2.25
C ARG A 215 -14.55 7.07 2.14
N ARG A 216 -13.68 6.44 1.35
CA ARG A 216 -13.65 4.98 1.20
C ARG A 216 -12.24 4.46 1.47
N LEU A 217 -12.18 3.39 2.22
CA LEU A 217 -10.94 2.67 2.51
C LEU A 217 -10.93 1.35 1.73
N PHE A 218 -9.77 0.99 1.19
CA PHE A 218 -9.55 -0.18 0.36
C PHE A 218 -8.48 -1.05 1.01
N SER A 219 -8.88 -2.05 1.79
CA SER A 219 -7.98 -2.99 2.48
C SER A 219 -7.84 -4.27 1.66
N VAL A 220 -6.62 -4.62 1.24
CA VAL A 220 -6.35 -5.91 0.61
C VAL A 220 -6.14 -6.98 1.69
N CYS A 221 -6.69 -8.17 1.47
CA CYS A 221 -6.83 -9.20 2.50
C CYS A 221 -6.20 -10.53 2.07
N GLY A 222 -5.64 -11.27 3.03
CA GLY A 222 -5.01 -12.57 2.80
C GLY A 222 -5.93 -13.62 2.19
N ASN A 223 -7.24 -13.51 2.43
CA ASN A 223 -8.27 -14.37 1.82
C ASN A 223 -8.75 -13.93 0.43
N ARG A 224 -7.95 -13.11 -0.29
CA ARG A 224 -8.14 -12.72 -1.69
C ARG A 224 -9.39 -11.88 -1.96
N VAL A 225 -9.70 -10.98 -1.07
CA VAL A 225 -10.72 -9.94 -1.27
C VAL A 225 -10.13 -8.57 -1.00
N MET A 226 -10.68 -7.53 -1.61
CA MET A 226 -10.45 -6.16 -1.19
C MET A 226 -11.66 -5.71 -0.40
N ALA A 227 -11.53 -5.56 0.93
CA ALA A 227 -12.59 -4.99 1.73
C ALA A 227 -12.67 -3.48 1.49
N ILE A 228 -13.78 -3.04 0.93
CA ILE A 228 -14.08 -1.63 0.72
C ILE A 228 -14.99 -1.18 1.85
N SER A 229 -14.53 -0.24 2.67
CA SER A 229 -15.25 0.19 3.85
C SER A 229 -15.55 1.69 3.87
N ASP A 230 -16.61 2.03 4.57
CA ASP A 230 -17.03 3.39 4.90
C ASP A 230 -16.56 3.69 6.32
N PRO A 231 -15.52 4.52 6.53
CA PRO A 231 -15.01 4.81 7.86
C PRO A 231 -16.00 5.59 8.73
N ASP A 232 -16.88 6.41 8.15
CA ASP A 232 -17.87 7.16 8.90
C ASP A 232 -18.93 6.24 9.47
N ALA A 233 -19.43 5.30 8.65
CA ALA A 233 -20.38 4.28 9.07
C ALA A 233 -19.71 3.14 9.87
N GLY A 234 -18.39 2.96 9.78
CA GLY A 234 -17.64 1.89 10.45
C GLY A 234 -18.01 0.50 9.95
N LYS A 235 -18.16 0.32 8.64
CA LYS A 235 -18.59 -0.96 8.05
C LYS A 235 -18.03 -1.20 6.65
N VAL A 236 -17.89 -2.47 6.31
CA VAL A 236 -17.62 -2.91 4.94
C VAL A 236 -18.87 -2.74 4.07
N ILE A 237 -18.69 -2.20 2.87
CA ILE A 237 -19.77 -1.97 1.89
C ILE A 237 -19.65 -2.84 0.64
N ALA A 238 -18.45 -3.34 0.34
CA ALA A 238 -18.19 -4.28 -0.76
C ALA A 238 -16.91 -5.10 -0.47
N SER A 239 -16.81 -6.28 -1.14
CA SER A 239 -15.64 -7.15 -0.98
C SER A 239 -15.35 -7.89 -2.30
N PRO A 240 -14.99 -7.18 -3.40
CA PRO A 240 -14.62 -7.82 -4.65
C PRO A 240 -13.40 -8.72 -4.50
N ALA A 241 -13.33 -9.77 -5.35
CA ALA A 241 -12.21 -10.70 -5.36
C ALA A 241 -10.96 -10.06 -5.98
N ILE A 242 -9.78 -10.39 -5.43
CA ILE A 242 -8.47 -9.98 -5.94
C ILE A 242 -7.53 -11.18 -6.08
N GLY A 243 -6.34 -10.98 -6.64
CA GLY A 243 -5.31 -12.01 -6.73
C GLY A 243 -4.77 -12.47 -5.37
N ALA A 244 -3.93 -13.48 -5.37
CA ALA A 244 -3.37 -14.08 -4.16
C ALA A 244 -2.10 -13.37 -3.69
N GLY A 245 -1.90 -13.36 -2.35
CA GLY A 245 -0.68 -12.80 -1.75
C GLY A 245 -0.57 -11.29 -1.92
N SER A 246 -1.71 -10.59 -1.88
CA SER A 246 -1.75 -9.13 -1.95
C SER A 246 -1.17 -8.52 -0.70
N ASP A 247 -0.35 -7.47 -0.86
CA ASP A 247 0.32 -6.77 0.23
C ASP A 247 0.29 -5.24 0.05
N GLY A 248 -0.16 -4.77 -1.10
CA GLY A 248 -0.27 -3.36 -1.40
C GLY A 248 -1.57 -2.97 -2.10
N ALA A 249 -2.07 -1.80 -1.76
CA ALA A 249 -3.21 -1.15 -2.39
C ALA A 249 -2.87 0.27 -2.81
N ALA A 250 -3.43 0.72 -3.92
CA ALA A 250 -3.38 2.10 -4.37
C ALA A 250 -4.78 2.57 -4.81
N PHE A 251 -5.02 3.86 -4.71
CA PHE A 251 -6.23 4.48 -5.25
C PHE A 251 -5.85 5.68 -6.11
N ASP A 252 -6.30 5.71 -7.34
CA ASP A 252 -6.10 6.84 -8.25
C ASP A 252 -7.33 7.75 -8.24
N PRO A 253 -7.22 8.95 -7.63
CA PRO A 253 -8.36 9.86 -7.51
C PRO A 253 -8.84 10.43 -8.85
N SER A 254 -8.02 10.39 -9.90
CA SER A 254 -8.38 10.92 -11.21
C SER A 254 -9.24 9.95 -12.01
N THR A 255 -8.96 8.66 -11.90
CA THR A 255 -9.68 7.60 -12.60
C THR A 255 -10.75 6.92 -11.75
N GLY A 256 -10.63 7.03 -10.43
CA GLY A 256 -11.46 6.31 -9.45
C GLY A 256 -11.13 4.82 -9.37
N TYR A 257 -9.96 4.39 -9.83
CA TYR A 257 -9.50 3.01 -9.72
C TYR A 257 -8.89 2.72 -8.35
N ALA A 258 -9.40 1.67 -7.70
CA ALA A 258 -8.72 1.02 -6.60
C ALA A 258 -7.92 -0.17 -7.16
N ILE A 259 -6.66 -0.29 -6.79
CA ILE A 259 -5.72 -1.24 -7.39
C ILE A 259 -5.09 -2.08 -6.29
N SER A 260 -5.08 -3.39 -6.46
CA SER A 260 -4.40 -4.35 -5.60
C SER A 260 -3.19 -4.92 -6.32
N SER A 261 -2.02 -4.92 -5.70
CA SER A 261 -0.84 -5.65 -6.18
C SER A 261 -0.78 -7.02 -5.52
N ASN A 262 -0.68 -8.06 -6.33
CA ASN A 262 -0.84 -9.43 -5.87
C ASN A 262 0.46 -10.23 -6.11
N GLY A 263 0.92 -10.93 -5.07
CA GLY A 263 2.14 -11.73 -5.11
C GLY A 263 2.10 -12.90 -6.11
N ASP A 264 0.92 -13.28 -6.59
CA ASP A 264 0.75 -14.27 -7.66
C ASP A 264 1.20 -13.79 -9.05
N GLY A 265 1.51 -12.50 -9.19
CA GLY A 265 1.97 -11.88 -10.43
C GLY A 265 0.86 -11.17 -11.20
N THR A 266 -0.12 -10.64 -10.48
CA THR A 266 -1.20 -9.85 -11.08
C THR A 266 -1.41 -8.51 -10.37
N LEU A 267 -2.03 -7.55 -11.08
CA LEU A 267 -2.74 -6.45 -10.47
C LEU A 267 -4.23 -6.67 -10.69
N THR A 268 -5.05 -6.38 -9.68
CA THR A 268 -6.51 -6.33 -9.84
C THR A 268 -6.95 -4.87 -9.79
N VAL A 269 -7.61 -4.41 -10.85
CA VAL A 269 -8.16 -3.06 -10.98
C VAL A 269 -9.66 -3.11 -10.71
N ILE A 270 -10.10 -2.30 -9.75
CA ILE A 270 -11.49 -2.24 -9.29
C ILE A 270 -12.02 -0.82 -9.50
N GLN A 271 -13.26 -0.70 -9.96
CA GLN A 271 -13.92 0.59 -10.15
C GLN A 271 -15.34 0.58 -9.58
N GLU A 272 -15.75 1.72 -9.06
CA GLU A 272 -17.14 1.94 -8.69
C GLU A 272 -17.98 2.30 -9.92
N MET A 273 -18.99 1.50 -10.20
CA MET A 273 -19.95 1.72 -11.28
C MET A 273 -21.38 1.59 -10.75
N GLY A 274 -22.13 2.71 -10.75
CA GLY A 274 -23.52 2.70 -10.30
C GLY A 274 -23.73 2.28 -8.84
N GLY A 275 -22.79 2.60 -7.96
CA GLY A 275 -22.82 2.27 -6.52
C GLY A 275 -22.35 0.86 -6.19
N LYS A 276 -21.82 0.11 -7.17
CA LYS A 276 -21.17 -1.20 -7.02
C LYS A 276 -19.69 -1.11 -7.34
N TYR A 277 -18.90 -1.97 -6.71
CA TYR A 277 -17.48 -2.08 -6.95
C TYR A 277 -17.20 -3.38 -7.71
N ASP A 278 -16.80 -3.24 -8.96
CA ASP A 278 -16.55 -4.38 -9.85
C ASP A 278 -15.07 -4.44 -10.26
N VAL A 279 -14.56 -5.67 -10.42
CA VAL A 279 -13.25 -5.90 -11.04
C VAL A 279 -13.39 -5.59 -12.53
N VAL A 280 -12.65 -4.58 -12.99
CA VAL A 280 -12.66 -4.19 -14.41
C VAL A 280 -11.52 -4.82 -15.21
N GLU A 281 -10.41 -5.16 -14.54
CA GLU A 281 -9.29 -5.86 -15.19
C GLU A 281 -8.40 -6.58 -14.18
N ASN A 282 -7.79 -7.69 -14.63
CA ASN A 282 -6.63 -8.30 -13.99
C ASN A 282 -5.45 -8.21 -14.96
N VAL A 283 -4.41 -7.49 -14.56
CA VAL A 283 -3.22 -7.18 -15.37
C VAL A 283 -2.10 -8.14 -14.98
N ALA A 284 -1.47 -8.80 -15.96
CA ALA A 284 -0.30 -9.63 -15.69
C ALA A 284 0.91 -8.76 -15.32
N THR A 285 1.59 -9.13 -14.23
CA THR A 285 2.83 -8.52 -13.75
C THR A 285 3.90 -9.58 -13.51
N ALA A 286 4.65 -9.52 -12.41
CA ALA A 286 5.62 -10.54 -12.05
C ALA A 286 5.31 -11.14 -10.67
N ARG A 287 5.58 -12.43 -10.51
CA ARG A 287 5.43 -13.11 -9.20
C ARG A 287 6.29 -12.43 -8.15
N GLY A 288 5.69 -12.12 -6.99
CA GLY A 288 6.36 -11.42 -5.91
C GLY A 288 6.25 -9.90 -5.96
N ALA A 289 5.72 -9.31 -7.03
CA ALA A 289 5.43 -7.87 -7.14
C ALA A 289 4.15 -7.54 -6.34
N ARG A 290 4.25 -7.58 -5.00
CA ARG A 290 3.11 -7.54 -4.08
C ARG A 290 2.83 -6.18 -3.46
N THR A 291 3.82 -5.28 -3.42
CA THR A 291 3.68 -3.91 -2.91
C THR A 291 3.61 -2.91 -4.07
N ILE A 292 3.04 -1.74 -3.83
CA ILE A 292 2.68 -0.78 -4.89
C ILE A 292 2.75 0.66 -4.38
N THR A 293 3.12 1.58 -5.26
CA THR A 293 2.83 3.01 -5.09
C THR A 293 2.32 3.61 -6.39
N LEU A 294 1.52 4.66 -6.30
CA LEU A 294 0.96 5.40 -7.44
C LEU A 294 1.75 6.69 -7.66
N ASP A 295 1.99 7.01 -8.92
CA ASP A 295 2.39 8.34 -9.35
C ASP A 295 1.15 9.12 -9.81
N GLU A 296 0.72 10.08 -9.02
CA GLU A 296 -0.48 10.89 -9.31
C GLU A 296 -0.35 11.78 -10.56
N LYS A 297 0.87 12.06 -11.02
CA LYS A 297 1.11 12.84 -12.24
C LYS A 297 0.92 12.04 -13.52
N THR A 298 1.42 10.81 -13.53
CA THR A 298 1.39 9.96 -14.74
C THR A 298 0.30 8.90 -14.68
N HIS A 299 -0.32 8.70 -13.51
CA HIS A 299 -1.26 7.63 -13.20
C HIS A 299 -0.68 6.22 -13.38
N ASN A 300 0.66 6.11 -13.40
CA ASN A 300 1.36 4.85 -13.41
C ASN A 300 1.53 4.33 -11.98
N VAL A 301 1.57 3.02 -11.84
CA VAL A 301 1.94 2.37 -10.58
C VAL A 301 3.31 1.71 -10.69
N TYR A 302 4.00 1.66 -9.57
CA TYR A 302 5.35 1.12 -9.45
C TYR A 302 5.33 -0.08 -8.50
N LEU A 303 5.94 -1.19 -8.92
CA LEU A 303 6.00 -2.43 -8.15
C LEU A 303 7.44 -2.95 -8.07
N PRO A 304 8.01 -3.11 -6.87
CA PRO A 304 9.33 -3.69 -6.70
C PRO A 304 9.25 -5.21 -6.83
N VAL A 305 10.24 -5.81 -7.48
CA VAL A 305 10.32 -7.27 -7.65
C VAL A 305 11.76 -7.70 -7.94
N ALA A 306 12.10 -8.94 -7.58
CA ALA A 306 13.30 -9.63 -8.03
C ALA A 306 12.95 -11.02 -8.55
N ASP A 307 13.78 -11.56 -9.41
CA ASP A 307 13.58 -12.89 -9.98
C ASP A 307 13.83 -13.94 -8.89
N SER A 308 12.80 -14.75 -8.61
CA SER A 308 12.87 -15.78 -7.56
C SER A 308 13.58 -17.02 -8.07
N LEU A 309 14.52 -17.54 -7.27
CA LEU A 309 15.14 -18.85 -7.45
C LEU A 309 14.39 -19.90 -6.62
N PRO A 310 14.29 -21.14 -7.10
CA PRO A 310 13.70 -22.22 -6.32
C PRO A 310 14.39 -22.41 -4.97
N ALA A 311 13.63 -22.80 -3.95
CA ALA A 311 14.20 -23.18 -2.67
C ALA A 311 15.13 -24.38 -2.83
N GLN A 312 16.33 -24.32 -2.26
CA GLN A 312 17.24 -25.45 -2.23
C GLN A 312 16.80 -26.49 -1.15
N PRO A 313 17.22 -27.75 -1.27
CA PRO A 313 16.89 -28.76 -0.26
C PRO A 313 17.27 -28.27 1.14
N GLY A 314 16.30 -28.28 2.07
CA GLY A 314 16.48 -27.81 3.45
C GLY A 314 16.16 -26.31 3.67
N GLN A 315 15.89 -25.53 2.64
CA GLN A 315 15.46 -24.14 2.76
C GLN A 315 13.92 -24.03 2.75
N ARG A 316 13.36 -23.23 3.65
CA ARG A 316 11.91 -22.96 3.70
C ARG A 316 11.41 -22.01 2.61
N ARG A 317 12.30 -21.16 2.07
CA ARG A 317 11.98 -20.15 1.03
C ARG A 317 13.08 -20.17 -0.03
N GLY A 318 12.72 -19.86 -1.27
CA GLY A 318 13.66 -19.58 -2.33
C GLY A 318 14.47 -18.30 -2.04
N SER A 319 15.59 -18.14 -2.73
CA SER A 319 16.37 -16.91 -2.77
C SER A 319 16.00 -16.08 -4.00
N PHE A 320 16.59 -14.91 -4.11
CA PHE A 320 16.48 -14.09 -5.32
C PHE A 320 17.73 -14.24 -6.17
N ALA A 321 17.59 -14.13 -7.49
CA ALA A 321 18.72 -14.11 -8.40
C ALA A 321 19.55 -12.84 -8.15
N PRO A 322 20.88 -12.94 -8.09
CA PRO A 322 21.75 -11.78 -7.92
C PRO A 322 21.46 -10.69 -8.94
N ASP A 323 21.50 -9.43 -8.54
CA ASP A 323 21.29 -8.24 -9.39
C ASP A 323 19.96 -8.20 -10.16
N SER A 324 18.99 -9.04 -9.80
CA SER A 324 17.69 -9.11 -10.49
C SER A 324 16.66 -8.11 -9.95
N PHE A 325 16.96 -7.38 -8.88
CA PHE A 325 16.02 -6.42 -8.29
C PHE A 325 15.72 -5.27 -9.23
N LYS A 326 14.45 -5.02 -9.44
CA LYS A 326 13.92 -4.03 -10.37
C LYS A 326 12.58 -3.49 -9.91
N VAL A 327 12.17 -2.37 -10.50
CA VAL A 327 10.83 -1.81 -10.34
C VAL A 327 10.09 -1.90 -11.68
N LEU A 328 8.93 -2.53 -11.67
CA LEU A 328 8.02 -2.52 -12.81
C LEU A 328 7.25 -1.21 -12.81
N VAL A 329 7.11 -0.58 -13.98
CA VAL A 329 6.22 0.56 -14.20
C VAL A 329 5.02 0.03 -14.98
N VAL A 330 3.84 0.12 -14.39
CA VAL A 330 2.61 -0.40 -14.99
C VAL A 330 1.63 0.76 -15.18
N GLY A 331 1.05 0.83 -16.38
CA GLY A 331 0.15 1.92 -16.76
C GLY A 331 -0.50 1.66 -18.12
N LYS A 332 -1.11 2.68 -18.71
CA LYS A 332 -1.79 2.63 -20.02
C LYS A 332 -0.88 2.96 -21.18
#